data_a39005c25fe15bfd25edb9ad434a2460
#
_entry.id   a39005c25fe15bfd25edb9ad434a2460
#
_cell.length_a   1.000
_cell.length_b   1.000
_cell.length_c   1.000
_cell.angle_alpha   90.00
_cell.angle_beta   90.00
_cell.angle_gamma   90.00
#
_symmetry.space_group_name_H-M   'P 1'
#
loop_
_entity.id
_entity.type
_entity.pdbx_description
1 polymer ?
#
loop_
_entity_poly.entity_id
_entity_poly.type
_entity_poly.pdbx_seq_one_letter_code
_entity_poly.pdbx_strand_id
1 'polypeptide(L)'
;SSDVCSSDLALKHTWTFDSAAPGWEAYSGMGNHSVTVADFDGDGCDEICVGAMTVDHDGKGLFTTGLRHGDALHAGRFIPSRQGMQVFGVHENEGDNEIVKRTPAVAMFDGATGEIIWQDGLGQDAGRGVAADIDPRYDGAECWCNIGGLRRGDTGEIISNRKPDSCNFTIYWDADPLAELLDHVSISKWNWNAESTD
;
A
#
# COMPACT_ATOMS: atom_id res chain seq x y z
N SER A 1 15.17 -12.34 -36.33
CA SER A 1 15.51 -13.31 -35.29
C SER A 1 16.07 -12.52 -34.12
N SER A 2 15.22 -12.24 -33.17
CA SER A 2 15.61 -11.56 -31.94
C SER A 2 15.85 -12.62 -30.88
N ASP A 3 17.04 -13.16 -30.85
CA ASP A 3 17.50 -13.93 -29.71
C ASP A 3 17.87 -12.93 -28.59
N VAL A 4 16.88 -12.41 -27.91
CA VAL A 4 17.07 -11.87 -26.59
C VAL A 4 17.13 -13.04 -25.62
N CYS A 5 18.20 -13.79 -25.72
CA CYS A 5 18.52 -14.77 -24.72
C CYS A 5 19.12 -14.06 -23.52
N SER A 6 18.44 -14.13 -22.42
CA SER A 6 18.91 -13.70 -21.11
C SER A 6 20.07 -14.52 -20.54
N SER A 7 20.71 -15.34 -21.35
CA SER A 7 21.77 -16.23 -20.93
C SER A 7 23.04 -15.56 -20.41
N ASP A 8 23.20 -14.26 -20.71
CA ASP A 8 24.36 -13.47 -20.29
C ASP A 8 24.13 -12.65 -19.04
N LEU A 9 22.91 -12.69 -18.46
CA LEU A 9 22.59 -12.01 -17.23
C LEU A 9 22.99 -12.86 -16.03
N ALA A 10 23.94 -12.39 -15.25
CA ALA A 10 24.32 -12.99 -13.98
C ALA A 10 23.72 -12.16 -12.83
N LEU A 11 23.02 -12.83 -11.93
CA LEU A 11 22.60 -12.21 -10.68
C LEU A 11 23.82 -11.95 -9.80
N LYS A 12 23.96 -10.71 -9.35
CA LYS A 12 24.99 -10.32 -8.38
C LYS A 12 24.30 -9.90 -7.09
N HIS A 13 24.63 -10.59 -6.01
CA HIS A 13 24.21 -10.16 -4.67
C HIS A 13 24.96 -8.89 -4.31
N THR A 14 24.26 -7.83 -3.92
CA THR A 14 24.84 -6.53 -3.56
C THR A 14 24.81 -6.27 -2.07
N TRP A 15 23.69 -6.55 -1.40
CA TRP A 15 23.52 -6.37 0.04
C TRP A 15 22.43 -7.30 0.58
N THR A 16 22.38 -7.42 1.90
CA THR A 16 21.31 -8.07 2.66
C THR A 16 20.85 -7.13 3.76
N PHE A 17 19.54 -6.89 3.86
CA PHE A 17 18.94 -6.25 5.01
C PHE A 17 18.46 -7.32 5.99
N ASP A 18 18.92 -7.25 7.24
CA ASP A 18 18.53 -8.18 8.30
C ASP A 18 17.99 -7.37 9.50
N SER A 19 16.67 -7.40 9.67
CA SER A 19 16.00 -6.72 10.79
C SER A 19 16.32 -7.30 12.17
N ALA A 20 16.97 -8.46 12.22
CA ALA A 20 17.48 -9.04 13.49
C ALA A 20 18.89 -8.59 13.83
N ALA A 21 19.59 -7.92 12.91
CA ALA A 21 20.93 -7.41 13.17
C ALA A 21 20.90 -6.20 14.13
N PRO A 22 21.96 -6.01 14.94
CA PRO A 22 22.04 -4.87 15.86
C PRO A 22 21.89 -3.53 15.16
N GLY A 23 21.01 -2.67 15.68
CA GLY A 23 20.67 -1.35 15.13
C GLY A 23 19.43 -1.35 14.21
N TRP A 24 18.89 -2.51 13.85
CA TRP A 24 17.70 -2.64 13.00
C TRP A 24 16.49 -3.23 13.74
N GLU A 25 16.51 -3.31 15.06
CA GLU A 25 15.47 -3.93 15.88
C GLU A 25 14.10 -3.29 15.68
N ALA A 26 14.03 -1.98 15.35
CA ALA A 26 12.81 -1.26 15.07
C ALA A 26 12.09 -1.76 13.79
N TYR A 27 12.81 -2.43 12.91
CA TYR A 27 12.27 -2.99 11.66
C TYR A 27 11.73 -4.42 11.83
N SER A 28 11.98 -5.05 12.96
CA SER A 28 11.53 -6.41 13.22
C SER A 28 10.01 -6.48 13.32
N GLY A 29 9.39 -7.38 12.55
CA GLY A 29 7.94 -7.54 12.51
C GLY A 29 7.18 -6.48 11.71
N MET A 30 7.89 -5.67 10.90
CA MET A 30 7.30 -4.61 10.07
C MET A 30 6.99 -5.06 8.64
N GLY A 31 7.37 -6.26 8.24
CA GLY A 31 7.15 -6.78 6.89
C GLY A 31 5.67 -7.02 6.56
N ASN A 32 5.41 -7.30 5.29
CA ASN A 32 4.06 -7.47 4.73
C ASN A 32 4.07 -8.62 3.72
N HIS A 33 2.89 -9.12 3.32
CA HIS A 33 2.74 -10.05 2.19
C HIS A 33 2.89 -9.39 0.82
N SER A 34 3.01 -8.07 0.78
CA SER A 34 3.21 -7.28 -0.43
C SER A 34 4.49 -6.45 -0.34
N VAL A 35 5.09 -6.17 -1.50
CA VAL A 35 6.27 -5.34 -1.65
C VAL A 35 6.07 -4.38 -2.82
N THR A 36 6.55 -3.16 -2.67
CA THR A 36 6.63 -2.18 -3.75
C THR A 36 8.04 -1.63 -3.85
N VAL A 37 8.50 -1.45 -5.08
CA VAL A 37 9.81 -0.88 -5.40
C VAL A 37 9.59 0.39 -6.20
N ALA A 38 10.09 1.50 -5.72
CA ALA A 38 9.97 2.82 -6.36
C ALA A 38 10.98 3.81 -5.76
N ASP A 39 11.31 4.84 -6.51
CA ASP A 39 12.07 6.00 -6.02
C ASP A 39 11.16 6.87 -5.13
N PHE A 40 11.15 6.57 -3.82
CA PHE A 40 10.28 7.24 -2.86
C PHE A 40 10.84 8.57 -2.39
N ASP A 41 12.15 8.70 -2.26
CA ASP A 41 12.80 9.89 -1.73
C ASP A 41 13.30 10.87 -2.82
N GLY A 42 13.27 10.46 -4.09
CA GLY A 42 13.58 11.31 -5.23
C GLY A 42 15.07 11.40 -5.55
N ASP A 43 15.88 10.45 -5.10
CA ASP A 43 17.33 10.42 -5.33
C ASP A 43 17.73 9.79 -6.68
N GLY A 44 16.75 9.16 -7.38
CA GLY A 44 16.92 8.51 -8.67
C GLY A 44 17.25 7.01 -8.57
N CYS A 45 17.23 6.43 -7.38
CA CYS A 45 17.32 5.01 -7.15
C CYS A 45 16.03 4.51 -6.50
N ASP A 46 15.71 3.23 -6.69
CA ASP A 46 14.48 2.68 -6.12
C ASP A 46 14.72 2.11 -4.72
N GLU A 47 13.85 2.44 -3.79
CA GLU A 47 13.73 1.86 -2.46
C GLU A 47 12.80 0.65 -2.49
N ILE A 48 12.89 -0.16 -1.45
CA ILE A 48 12.03 -1.32 -1.22
C ILE A 48 11.12 -1.05 -0.04
N CYS A 49 9.85 -0.75 -0.31
CA CYS A 49 8.82 -0.64 0.75
C CYS A 49 8.15 -2.01 0.95
N VAL A 50 8.20 -2.52 2.18
CA VAL A 50 7.58 -3.80 2.55
C VAL A 50 6.84 -3.65 3.88
N GLY A 51 5.52 -3.42 3.77
CA GLY A 51 4.66 -3.18 4.93
C GLY A 51 4.89 -1.84 5.61
N ALA A 52 5.24 -1.90 6.88
CA ALA A 52 5.46 -0.74 7.73
C ALA A 52 6.92 -0.25 7.74
N MET A 53 7.71 -0.64 6.74
CA MET A 53 9.13 -0.23 6.64
C MET A 53 9.53 -0.03 5.19
N THR A 54 10.57 0.80 5.01
CA THR A 54 11.25 1.01 3.73
C THR A 54 12.74 0.83 3.91
N VAL A 55 13.35 0.11 2.98
CA VAL A 55 14.80 -0.12 2.89
C VAL A 55 15.32 0.61 1.67
N ASP A 56 16.34 1.40 1.86
CA ASP A 56 17.00 2.20 0.85
C ASP A 56 17.77 1.33 -0.16
N HIS A 57 18.02 1.86 -1.36
CA HIS A 57 18.74 1.22 -2.46
C HIS A 57 20.12 0.69 -2.06
N ASP A 58 20.74 1.24 -1.02
CA ASP A 58 22.05 0.81 -0.48
C ASP A 58 21.95 -0.28 0.60
N GLY A 59 20.73 -0.77 0.90
CA GLY A 59 20.48 -1.83 1.87
C GLY A 59 20.38 -1.36 3.31
N LYS A 60 20.30 -0.06 3.57
CA LYS A 60 20.02 0.49 4.88
C LYS A 60 18.54 0.74 5.10
N GLY A 61 18.06 0.64 6.34
CA GLY A 61 16.70 1.03 6.66
C GLY A 61 16.52 2.54 6.50
N LEU A 62 15.58 2.94 5.65
CA LEU A 62 15.24 4.35 5.46
C LEU A 62 14.35 4.84 6.61
N PHE A 63 13.25 4.16 6.85
CA PHE A 63 12.35 4.40 7.98
C PHE A 63 11.51 3.17 8.33
N THR A 64 10.87 3.21 9.50
CA THR A 64 9.76 2.35 9.88
C THR A 64 8.64 3.18 10.50
N THR A 65 7.38 2.88 10.15
CA THR A 65 6.20 3.51 10.74
C THR A 65 5.84 2.92 12.11
N GLY A 66 6.38 1.75 12.44
CA GLY A 66 6.03 1.02 13.66
C GLY A 66 4.65 0.34 13.64
N LEU A 67 3.95 0.35 12.49
CA LEU A 67 2.58 -0.16 12.37
C LEU A 67 2.48 -1.68 12.23
N ARG A 68 3.62 -2.39 12.31
CA ARG A 68 3.71 -3.83 12.32
C ARG A 68 3.38 -4.51 10.98
N HIS A 69 3.25 -5.83 11.06
CA HIS A 69 2.95 -6.69 9.93
C HIS A 69 1.61 -6.33 9.26
N GLY A 70 1.50 -6.61 7.97
CA GLY A 70 0.29 -6.36 7.20
C GLY A 70 0.10 -7.31 6.04
N ASP A 71 -1.10 -7.26 5.44
CA ASP A 71 -1.54 -8.15 4.37
C ASP A 71 -1.46 -7.52 2.99
N ALA A 72 -1.61 -6.22 2.89
CA ALA A 72 -1.60 -5.50 1.63
C ALA A 72 -0.93 -4.13 1.75
N LEU A 73 -0.38 -3.69 0.62
CA LEU A 73 0.28 -2.39 0.54
C LEU A 73 0.17 -1.90 -0.91
N HIS A 74 -0.19 -0.65 -1.07
CA HIS A 74 -0.23 0.03 -2.35
C HIS A 74 0.54 1.34 -2.25
N ALA A 75 1.36 1.63 -3.25
CA ALA A 75 2.10 2.88 -3.33
C ALA A 75 1.78 3.62 -4.63
N GLY A 76 1.65 4.92 -4.55
CA GLY A 76 1.33 5.78 -5.69
C GLY A 76 1.17 7.23 -5.29
N ARG A 77 0.88 8.07 -6.26
CA ARG A 77 0.52 9.47 -6.03
C ARG A 77 -0.97 9.59 -5.72
N PHE A 78 -1.36 9.12 -4.55
CA PHE A 78 -2.75 9.04 -4.13
C PHE A 78 -3.35 10.38 -3.72
N ILE A 79 -2.51 11.32 -3.30
CA ILE A 79 -2.92 12.64 -2.79
C ILE A 79 -2.34 13.73 -3.68
N PRO A 80 -3.09 14.27 -4.66
CA PRO A 80 -2.57 15.21 -5.65
C PRO A 80 -1.97 16.50 -5.05
N SER A 81 -2.43 16.91 -3.87
CA SER A 81 -1.93 18.09 -3.15
C SER A 81 -0.58 17.86 -2.45
N ARG A 82 -0.09 16.62 -2.35
CA ARG A 82 1.20 16.26 -1.76
C ARG A 82 2.23 15.95 -2.84
N GLN A 83 3.49 16.25 -2.57
CA GLN A 83 4.59 15.80 -3.42
C GLN A 83 4.98 14.36 -3.07
N GLY A 84 5.61 13.66 -4.02
CA GLY A 84 6.06 12.30 -3.84
C GLY A 84 4.94 11.26 -3.88
N MET A 85 5.27 10.07 -3.44
CA MET A 85 4.33 8.96 -3.36
C MET A 85 3.84 8.77 -1.92
N GLN A 86 2.62 8.28 -1.79
CA GLN A 86 2.06 7.84 -0.52
C GLN A 86 1.90 6.32 -0.56
N VAL A 87 1.87 5.74 0.62
CA VAL A 87 1.66 4.30 0.80
C VAL A 87 0.41 4.09 1.63
N PHE A 88 -0.53 3.31 1.09
CA PHE A 88 -1.67 2.79 1.83
C PHE A 88 -1.31 1.40 2.34
N GLY A 89 -1.15 1.27 3.65
CA GLY A 89 -0.86 0.03 4.35
C GLY A 89 -2.12 -0.55 4.99
N VAL A 90 -2.29 -1.87 4.84
CA VAL A 90 -3.33 -2.66 5.48
C VAL A 90 -2.67 -3.63 6.44
N HIS A 91 -2.98 -3.50 7.74
CA HIS A 91 -2.28 -4.19 8.81
C HIS A 91 -3.08 -5.38 9.33
N GLU A 92 -2.34 -6.44 9.65
CA GLU A 92 -2.86 -7.66 10.24
C GLU A 92 -2.81 -7.54 11.77
N ASN A 93 -3.98 -7.53 12.40
CA ASN A 93 -4.13 -7.35 13.83
C ASN A 93 -4.73 -8.60 14.49
N GLU A 94 -4.14 -9.74 14.23
CA GLU A 94 -4.52 -11.00 14.87
C GLU A 94 -4.04 -11.05 16.32
N GLY A 95 -4.93 -11.47 17.20
CA GLY A 95 -4.64 -11.65 18.63
C GLY A 95 -5.33 -10.62 19.53
N ASP A 96 -5.12 -10.75 20.84
CA ASP A 96 -5.80 -9.94 21.87
C ASP A 96 -4.80 -9.30 22.87
N ASN A 97 -3.62 -8.94 22.40
CA ASN A 97 -2.64 -8.27 23.26
C ASN A 97 -2.73 -6.74 23.13
N GLU A 98 -2.15 -6.02 24.06
CA GLU A 98 -2.23 -4.55 24.13
C GLU A 98 -1.54 -3.85 22.94
N ILE A 99 -0.62 -4.49 22.28
CA ILE A 99 0.06 -3.94 21.09
C ILE A 99 -0.92 -3.99 19.91
N VAL A 100 -1.56 -5.13 19.68
CA VAL A 100 -2.57 -5.30 18.63
C VAL A 100 -3.71 -4.32 18.80
N LYS A 101 -4.24 -4.16 20.01
CA LYS A 101 -5.33 -3.22 20.31
C LYS A 101 -5.01 -1.76 19.96
N ARG A 102 -3.73 -1.39 19.89
CA ARG A 102 -3.26 -0.04 19.57
C ARG A 102 -2.76 0.12 18.15
N THR A 103 -2.64 -0.96 17.39
CA THR A 103 -2.23 -0.91 16.00
C THR A 103 -3.46 -0.63 15.12
N PRO A 104 -3.41 0.34 14.20
CA PRO A 104 -4.50 0.59 13.27
C PRO A 104 -4.62 -0.56 12.25
N ALA A 105 -5.82 -0.76 11.73
CA ALA A 105 -6.06 -1.70 10.65
C ALA A 105 -5.54 -1.19 9.32
N VAL A 106 -5.63 0.12 9.11
CA VAL A 106 -5.20 0.80 7.88
C VAL A 106 -4.50 2.11 8.20
N ALA A 107 -3.56 2.48 7.36
CA ALA A 107 -2.89 3.77 7.42
C ALA A 107 -2.48 4.25 6.03
N MET A 108 -2.51 5.56 5.83
CA MET A 108 -1.84 6.25 4.73
C MET A 108 -0.62 6.96 5.29
N PHE A 109 0.52 6.76 4.69
CA PHE A 109 1.76 7.42 5.10
C PHE A 109 2.57 7.93 3.91
N ASP A 110 3.43 8.87 4.16
CA ASP A 110 4.37 9.42 3.19
C ASP A 110 5.45 8.39 2.85
N GLY A 111 5.65 8.13 1.56
CA GLY A 111 6.56 7.08 1.08
C GLY A 111 8.05 7.38 1.30
N ALA A 112 8.41 8.66 1.38
CA ALA A 112 9.81 9.07 1.59
C ALA A 112 10.21 9.08 3.08
N THR A 113 9.26 9.40 3.96
CA THR A 113 9.56 9.70 5.36
C THR A 113 8.93 8.75 6.37
N GLY A 114 7.86 8.03 5.96
CA GLY A 114 7.04 7.23 6.86
C GLY A 114 6.10 8.03 7.77
N GLU A 115 5.97 9.36 7.55
CA GLU A 115 5.03 10.19 8.27
C GLU A 115 3.60 9.69 8.07
N ILE A 116 2.91 9.37 9.17
CA ILE A 116 1.49 8.95 9.11
C ILE A 116 0.62 10.14 8.76
N ILE A 117 -0.07 10.07 7.63
CA ILE A 117 -1.01 11.10 7.16
C ILE A 117 -2.34 10.92 7.86
N TRP A 118 -2.85 9.69 7.87
CA TRP A 118 -4.02 9.29 8.65
C TRP A 118 -3.98 7.78 8.92
N GLN A 119 -4.75 7.34 9.92
CA GLN A 119 -4.88 5.92 10.29
C GLN A 119 -6.23 5.67 10.93
N ASP A 120 -6.74 4.42 10.84
CA ASP A 120 -8.03 4.04 11.42
C ASP A 120 -8.12 2.54 11.74
N GLY A 121 -9.21 2.15 12.43
CA GLY A 121 -9.52 0.77 12.75
C GLY A 121 -8.61 0.15 13.82
N LEU A 122 -8.34 0.86 14.92
CA LEU A 122 -7.48 0.36 16.00
C LEU A 122 -7.91 -1.02 16.47
N GLY A 123 -6.97 -1.95 16.51
CA GLY A 123 -7.16 -3.32 16.98
C GLY A 123 -8.03 -4.19 16.08
N GLN A 124 -8.39 -3.73 14.88
CA GLN A 124 -9.16 -4.51 13.92
C GLN A 124 -8.22 -5.14 12.89
N ASP A 125 -8.54 -6.34 12.46
CA ASP A 125 -7.90 -6.98 11.32
C ASP A 125 -8.62 -6.59 10.03
N ALA A 126 -7.93 -5.90 9.12
CA ALA A 126 -8.51 -5.43 7.88
C ALA A 126 -8.37 -6.42 6.72
N GLY A 127 -7.50 -7.40 6.82
CA GLY A 127 -7.22 -8.38 5.76
C GLY A 127 -6.71 -7.71 4.49
N ARG A 128 -7.45 -7.77 3.40
CA ARG A 128 -7.09 -7.16 2.12
C ARG A 128 -7.58 -5.72 2.01
N GLY A 129 -6.89 -4.93 1.18
CA GLY A 129 -7.30 -3.56 0.85
C GLY A 129 -6.58 -3.02 -0.35
N VAL A 130 -7.11 -1.97 -0.92
CA VAL A 130 -6.68 -1.35 -2.18
C VAL A 130 -6.75 0.18 -2.04
N ALA A 131 -5.86 0.88 -2.73
CA ALA A 131 -5.93 2.32 -2.97
C ALA A 131 -5.86 2.58 -4.48
N ALA A 132 -6.86 3.26 -5.03
CA ALA A 132 -6.93 3.66 -6.43
C ALA A 132 -7.97 4.76 -6.65
N ASP A 133 -7.79 5.55 -7.69
CA ASP A 133 -8.77 6.55 -8.14
C ASP A 133 -9.92 5.82 -8.85
N ILE A 134 -11.09 5.77 -8.21
CA ILE A 134 -12.30 5.09 -8.71
C ILE A 134 -13.57 5.95 -8.64
N ASP A 135 -13.49 7.14 -8.01
CA ASP A 135 -14.62 8.02 -7.83
C ASP A 135 -14.30 9.47 -8.25
N PRO A 136 -14.74 9.91 -9.42
CA PRO A 136 -14.37 11.22 -9.98
C PRO A 136 -14.94 12.42 -9.22
N ARG A 137 -15.71 12.20 -8.16
CA ARG A 137 -16.23 13.28 -7.30
C ARG A 137 -15.19 13.80 -6.32
N TYR A 138 -14.09 13.08 -6.13
CA TYR A 138 -13.02 13.41 -5.20
C TYR A 138 -11.68 13.45 -5.94
N ASP A 139 -10.79 14.34 -5.51
CA ASP A 139 -9.45 14.43 -6.09
C ASP A 139 -8.55 13.34 -5.48
N GLY A 140 -7.90 12.57 -6.35
CA GLY A 140 -6.95 11.53 -5.96
C GLY A 140 -7.60 10.18 -5.71
N ALA A 141 -6.91 9.32 -5.00
CA ALA A 141 -7.36 7.95 -4.80
C ALA A 141 -8.38 7.80 -3.67
N GLU A 142 -9.25 6.82 -3.80
CA GLU A 142 -9.99 6.23 -2.70
C GLU A 142 -9.24 5.04 -2.12
N CYS A 143 -9.56 4.72 -0.85
CA CYS A 143 -9.02 3.57 -0.14
C CYS A 143 -10.16 2.74 0.45
N TRP A 144 -10.03 1.43 0.36
CA TRP A 144 -10.98 0.49 0.99
C TRP A 144 -10.29 -0.80 1.39
N CYS A 145 -10.88 -1.51 2.32
CA CYS A 145 -10.40 -2.79 2.83
C CYS A 145 -11.58 -3.67 3.25
N ASN A 146 -11.35 -4.84 3.84
CA ASN A 146 -12.45 -5.72 4.25
C ASN A 146 -13.35 -5.11 5.33
N ILE A 147 -12.86 -4.16 6.12
CA ILE A 147 -13.62 -3.45 7.14
C ILE A 147 -13.97 -2.03 6.71
N GLY A 148 -15.06 -1.50 7.25
CA GLY A 148 -15.51 -0.14 6.95
C GLY A 148 -16.06 0.02 5.53
N GLY A 149 -16.11 1.26 5.07
CA GLY A 149 -16.57 1.67 3.74
C GLY A 149 -15.46 2.18 2.84
N LEU A 150 -15.86 2.89 1.79
CA LEU A 150 -14.97 3.61 0.89
C LEU A 150 -14.49 4.91 1.56
N ARG A 151 -13.20 5.20 1.48
CA ARG A 151 -12.55 6.33 2.13
C ARG A 151 -11.82 7.20 1.12
N ARG A 152 -11.71 8.46 1.44
CA ARG A 152 -10.78 9.37 0.75
C ARG A 152 -9.33 9.02 1.09
N GLY A 153 -8.47 9.03 0.09
CA GLY A 153 -7.03 8.79 0.28
C GLY A 153 -6.31 9.90 1.04
N ASP A 154 -6.78 11.15 0.94
CA ASP A 154 -6.12 12.29 1.57
C ASP A 154 -6.41 12.46 3.07
N THR A 155 -7.61 12.08 3.51
CA THR A 155 -8.08 12.31 4.88
C THR A 155 -8.45 11.05 5.65
N GLY A 156 -8.70 9.93 4.95
CA GLY A 156 -9.26 8.72 5.56
C GLY A 156 -10.76 8.81 5.88
N GLU A 157 -11.42 9.93 5.55
CA GLU A 157 -12.85 10.11 5.76
C GLU A 157 -13.66 9.09 4.97
N ILE A 158 -14.66 8.46 5.61
CA ILE A 158 -15.59 7.54 4.96
C ILE A 158 -16.56 8.35 4.10
N ILE A 159 -16.52 8.15 2.78
CA ILE A 159 -17.39 8.81 1.80
C ILE A 159 -18.57 7.96 1.36
N SER A 160 -18.50 6.67 1.59
CA SER A 160 -19.63 5.73 1.45
C SER A 160 -19.49 4.60 2.47
N ASN A 161 -20.63 4.16 3.03
CA ASN A 161 -20.67 2.95 3.84
C ASN A 161 -20.58 1.66 3.01
N ARG A 162 -20.67 1.79 1.69
CA ARG A 162 -20.40 0.72 0.73
C ARG A 162 -18.99 0.87 0.20
N LYS A 163 -18.48 -0.18 -0.39
CA LYS A 163 -17.15 -0.24 -1.01
C LYS A 163 -17.19 -1.22 -2.17
N PRO A 164 -16.20 -1.20 -3.05
CA PRO A 164 -16.05 -2.25 -4.07
C PRO A 164 -16.04 -3.65 -3.45
N ASP A 165 -16.61 -4.61 -4.19
CA ASP A 165 -16.66 -6.00 -3.74
C ASP A 165 -15.29 -6.66 -3.72
N SER A 166 -14.38 -6.27 -4.65
CA SER A 166 -13.00 -6.71 -4.65
C SER A 166 -12.11 -5.80 -3.79
N CYS A 167 -11.20 -6.42 -3.04
CA CYS A 167 -10.12 -5.76 -2.29
C CYS A 167 -8.73 -6.28 -2.71
N ASN A 168 -8.57 -6.82 -3.93
CA ASN A 168 -7.34 -7.48 -4.36
C ASN A 168 -6.46 -6.59 -5.23
N PHE A 169 -6.93 -6.25 -6.44
CA PHE A 169 -6.13 -5.53 -7.43
C PHE A 169 -6.95 -4.50 -8.18
N THR A 170 -6.27 -3.57 -8.82
CA THR A 170 -6.83 -2.63 -9.79
C THR A 170 -6.06 -2.69 -11.10
N ILE A 171 -6.71 -2.25 -12.17
CA ILE A 171 -6.15 -2.21 -13.51
C ILE A 171 -6.74 -1.00 -14.26
N TYR A 172 -6.02 -0.45 -15.22
CA TYR A 172 -6.55 0.53 -16.18
C TYR A 172 -6.89 -0.21 -17.47
N TRP A 173 -8.16 -0.49 -17.70
CA TRP A 173 -8.62 -1.36 -18.78
C TRP A 173 -9.31 -0.65 -19.92
N ASP A 174 -10.21 0.29 -19.65
CA ASP A 174 -11.09 0.90 -20.64
C ASP A 174 -10.61 2.26 -21.18
N ALA A 175 -9.38 2.64 -20.83
CA ALA A 175 -8.70 3.86 -21.26
C ALA A 175 -9.29 5.17 -20.73
N ASP A 176 -10.14 5.13 -19.71
CA ASP A 176 -10.45 6.32 -18.91
C ASP A 176 -9.44 6.47 -17.72
N PRO A 177 -9.43 7.60 -17.00
CA PRO A 177 -8.47 7.81 -15.93
C PRO A 177 -8.79 7.07 -14.62
N LEU A 178 -9.98 6.48 -14.48
CA LEU A 178 -10.39 5.76 -13.29
C LEU A 178 -9.97 4.30 -13.39
N ALA A 179 -9.56 3.73 -12.27
CA ALA A 179 -9.15 2.34 -12.22
C ALA A 179 -10.36 1.40 -12.16
N GLU A 180 -10.27 0.28 -12.86
CA GLU A 180 -11.15 -0.88 -12.70
C GLU A 180 -10.62 -1.80 -11.62
N LEU A 181 -11.52 -2.63 -11.11
CA LEU A 181 -11.27 -3.68 -10.14
C LEU A 181 -10.93 -4.97 -10.86
N LEU A 182 -9.82 -5.60 -10.50
CA LEU A 182 -9.43 -6.89 -11.03
C LEU A 182 -9.48 -7.93 -9.91
N ASP A 183 -10.32 -8.95 -10.08
CA ASP A 183 -10.38 -10.07 -9.17
C ASP A 183 -10.53 -11.39 -9.93
N HIS A 184 -9.61 -12.32 -9.68
CA HIS A 184 -9.51 -13.58 -10.41
C HIS A 184 -9.48 -13.37 -11.94
N VAL A 185 -10.59 -13.64 -12.62
CA VAL A 185 -10.77 -13.53 -14.07
C VAL A 185 -11.79 -12.46 -14.44
N SER A 186 -12.20 -11.64 -13.49
CA SER A 186 -13.25 -10.64 -13.66
C SER A 186 -12.67 -9.23 -13.56
N ILE A 187 -13.11 -8.37 -14.45
CA ILE A 187 -12.90 -6.93 -14.40
C ILE A 187 -14.24 -6.29 -14.15
N SER A 188 -14.32 -5.39 -13.18
CA SER A 188 -15.54 -4.67 -12.80
C SER A 188 -15.20 -3.21 -12.50
N LYS A 189 -16.21 -2.36 -12.38
CA LYS A 189 -16.04 -0.93 -12.15
C LYS A 189 -16.89 -0.47 -10.97
N TRP A 190 -16.36 0.48 -10.21
CA TRP A 190 -17.13 1.14 -9.17
C TRP A 190 -18.11 2.12 -9.78
N ASN A 191 -19.38 1.95 -9.48
CA ASN A 191 -20.43 2.89 -9.85
C ASN A 191 -20.68 3.85 -8.69
N TRP A 192 -20.08 5.01 -8.73
CA TRP A 192 -20.15 6.02 -7.66
C TRP A 192 -21.54 6.61 -7.47
N ASN A 193 -22.44 6.54 -8.48
CA ASN A 193 -23.82 7.02 -8.35
C ASN A 193 -24.73 6.00 -7.67
N ALA A 194 -24.52 4.72 -7.93
CA ALA A 194 -25.27 3.63 -7.33
C ALA A 194 -24.61 3.10 -6.06
N GLU A 195 -23.37 3.46 -5.82
CA GLU A 195 -22.50 2.91 -4.77
C GLU A 195 -22.47 1.38 -4.81
N SER A 196 -22.17 0.84 -6.00
CA SER A 196 -22.11 -0.59 -6.28
C SER A 196 -20.95 -0.93 -7.22
N THR A 197 -20.60 -2.20 -7.27
CA THR A 197 -19.70 -2.74 -8.28
C THR A 197 -20.54 -3.25 -9.47
N ASP A 198 -20.19 -2.83 -10.68
CA ASP A 198 -20.85 -3.21 -11.94
C ASP A 198 -19.92 -4.08 -12.80
#